data_2d0a2d648af3ca10027839e778ee7aad
#
_entry.id   2d0a2d648af3ca10027839e778ee7aad
#
_cell.length_a   1.000
_cell.length_b   1.000
_cell.length_c   1.000
_cell.angle_alpha   90.00
_cell.angle_beta   90.00
_cell.angle_gamma   90.00
#
_symmetry.space_group_name_H-M   'P 1'
#
loop_
_entity.id
_entity.type
_entity.pdbx_description
1 polymer ?
#
loop_
_entity_poly.entity_id
_entity_poly.type
_entity_poly.pdbx_seq_one_letter_code
_entity_poly.pdbx_strand_id
1 'polypeptide(L)'
;NTEIYKGMKLIDDELGGTTPLEVILKFPDQEKEETTSSEDDEFEDWGDEEDSNDEKYWFTKDKIDKIASVHNYLDGLPQIGKVLSFSSIIDVATQLNNNKPLGTLEMGVLYSKIPESIKTEIIDPYISIENNEARISLRIIDSQENLRRNDLINKINFDLKNKIGLNEEEFKLA
;
A
#
# COMPACT_ATOMS: atom_id res chain seq x y z
N ASN A 1 -35.32 14.41 -8.15
CA ASN A 1 -34.46 14.05 -6.99
C ASN A 1 -35.33 13.42 -5.93
N THR A 2 -35.34 12.09 -5.88
CA THR A 2 -36.04 11.30 -4.86
C THR A 2 -35.30 11.39 -3.52
N GLU A 3 -36.00 11.18 -2.41
CA GLU A 3 -35.37 11.11 -1.06
C GLU A 3 -34.29 10.01 -1.01
N ILE A 4 -34.52 8.92 -1.74
CA ILE A 4 -33.53 7.83 -1.88
C ILE A 4 -32.21 8.34 -2.47
N TYR A 5 -32.26 9.16 -3.54
CA TYR A 5 -31.07 9.73 -4.13
C TYR A 5 -30.30 10.64 -3.16
N LYS A 6 -31.03 11.47 -2.40
CA LYS A 6 -30.42 12.34 -1.38
C LYS A 6 -29.75 11.53 -0.27
N GLY A 7 -30.42 10.46 0.17
CA GLY A 7 -29.85 9.56 1.16
C GLY A 7 -28.60 8.82 0.67
N MET A 8 -28.63 8.32 -0.56
CA MET A 8 -27.44 7.67 -1.16
C MET A 8 -26.28 8.64 -1.33
N LYS A 9 -26.57 9.87 -1.77
CA LYS A 9 -25.54 10.91 -1.92
C LYS A 9 -24.92 11.26 -0.56
N LEU A 10 -25.73 11.43 0.48
CA LEU A 10 -25.22 11.70 1.83
C LEU A 10 -24.33 10.57 2.33
N ILE A 11 -24.73 9.32 2.13
CA ILE A 11 -23.93 8.15 2.50
C ILE A 11 -22.60 8.13 1.72
N ASP A 12 -22.63 8.40 0.44
CA ASP A 12 -21.46 8.43 -0.42
C ASP A 12 -20.47 9.55 0.00
N ASP A 13 -20.99 10.74 0.28
CA ASP A 13 -20.20 11.88 0.76
C ASP A 13 -19.61 11.63 2.16
N GLU A 14 -20.39 11.13 3.12
CA GLU A 14 -19.96 10.90 4.51
C GLU A 14 -19.00 9.71 4.68
N LEU A 15 -19.16 8.66 3.84
CA LEU A 15 -18.26 7.50 3.87
C LEU A 15 -17.02 7.65 2.98
N GLY A 16 -16.92 8.74 2.21
CA GLY A 16 -15.85 8.95 1.25
C GLY A 16 -15.92 7.96 0.08
N GLY A 17 -17.12 7.77 -0.47
CA GLY A 17 -17.38 6.84 -1.55
C GLY A 17 -18.01 5.53 -1.09
N THR A 18 -18.78 4.93 -1.99
CA THR A 18 -19.51 3.67 -1.73
C THR A 18 -19.04 2.53 -2.61
N THR A 19 -18.45 2.81 -3.77
CA THR A 19 -17.98 1.77 -4.69
C THR A 19 -16.52 1.41 -4.40
N PRO A 20 -16.24 0.16 -3.99
CA PRO A 20 -14.86 -0.28 -3.77
C PRO A 20 -14.12 -0.44 -5.10
N LEU A 21 -12.85 -0.13 -5.08
CA LEU A 21 -11.86 -0.44 -6.11
C LEU A 21 -10.56 -0.84 -5.42
N GLU A 22 -9.85 -1.80 -5.96
CA GLU A 22 -8.57 -2.25 -5.43
C GLU A 22 -7.48 -2.14 -6.48
N VAL A 23 -6.30 -1.71 -6.05
CA VAL A 23 -5.07 -1.76 -6.84
C VAL A 23 -4.13 -2.74 -6.16
N ILE A 24 -3.82 -3.82 -6.86
CA ILE A 24 -2.86 -4.83 -6.39
C ILE A 24 -1.54 -4.53 -7.10
N LEU A 25 -0.51 -4.26 -6.34
CA LEU A 25 0.86 -4.12 -6.81
C LEU A 25 1.57 -5.45 -6.68
N LYS A 26 2.25 -5.87 -7.73
CA LYS A 26 3.09 -7.06 -7.77
C LYS A 26 4.54 -6.64 -7.86
N PHE A 27 5.35 -7.21 -7.01
CA PHE A 27 6.79 -6.98 -7.04
C PHE A 27 7.48 -8.18 -7.67
N PRO A 28 8.53 -7.97 -8.47
CA PRO A 28 9.32 -9.07 -8.98
C PRO A 28 9.93 -9.83 -7.81
N ASP A 29 10.00 -11.15 -7.93
CA ASP A 29 10.75 -11.95 -6.99
C ASP A 29 12.20 -11.46 -7.03
N GLN A 30 12.74 -11.11 -5.86
CA GLN A 30 14.16 -10.80 -5.79
C GLN A 30 14.91 -12.11 -6.05
N GLU A 31 15.53 -12.21 -7.23
CA GLU A 31 16.64 -13.15 -7.38
C GLU A 31 17.59 -12.81 -6.23
N LYS A 32 17.93 -13.83 -5.41
CA LYS A 32 18.93 -13.68 -4.36
C LYS A 32 20.25 -13.30 -5.05
N GLU A 33 20.45 -12.00 -5.31
CA GLU A 33 21.79 -11.50 -5.59
C GLU A 33 22.59 -11.81 -4.34
N GLU A 34 23.49 -12.77 -4.47
CA GLU A 34 24.56 -12.97 -3.50
C GLU A 34 25.24 -11.61 -3.35
N THR A 35 24.90 -10.92 -2.28
CA THR A 35 25.57 -9.68 -1.90
C THR A 35 27.02 -10.03 -1.68
N THR A 36 27.85 -9.74 -2.70
CA THR A 36 29.28 -9.59 -2.51
C THR A 36 29.48 -8.48 -1.48
N SER A 37 29.80 -8.91 -0.29
CA SER A 37 30.17 -8.10 0.85
C SER A 37 31.11 -6.97 0.46
N SER A 38 30.65 -5.72 0.49
CA SER A 38 31.52 -4.61 0.80
C SER A 38 31.69 -4.60 2.33
N GLU A 39 32.92 -4.85 2.73
CA GLU A 39 33.43 -4.75 4.08
C GLU A 39 33.10 -3.35 4.64
N ASP A 40 32.16 -3.29 5.57
CA ASP A 40 32.06 -2.30 6.67
C ASP A 40 30.63 -2.31 7.28
N ASP A 41 30.23 -3.46 7.84
CA ASP A 41 29.17 -3.47 8.85
C ASP A 41 29.47 -4.64 9.83
N GLU A 42 30.23 -4.34 10.88
CA GLU A 42 30.23 -5.09 12.12
C GLU A 42 28.84 -4.99 12.74
N PHE A 43 27.93 -5.85 12.35
CA PHE A 43 26.65 -6.00 13.03
C PHE A 43 26.62 -7.33 13.75
N GLU A 44 26.80 -7.24 15.08
CA GLU A 44 26.72 -8.37 16.01
C GLU A 44 25.39 -9.11 15.81
N ASP A 45 25.56 -10.41 15.61
CA ASP A 45 24.58 -11.48 15.67
C ASP A 45 23.70 -11.37 16.93
N TRP A 46 22.50 -10.85 16.76
CA TRP A 46 21.46 -10.88 17.80
C TRP A 46 20.45 -11.97 17.50
N GLY A 47 20.83 -13.21 17.88
CA GLY A 47 19.90 -14.26 18.32
C GLY A 47 19.17 -15.04 17.25
N ASP A 48 19.63 -16.27 17.13
CA ASP A 48 18.93 -17.47 16.67
C ASP A 48 17.40 -17.43 16.81
N GLU A 49 16.71 -17.26 15.66
CA GLU A 49 15.43 -17.92 15.39
C GLU A 49 15.32 -18.08 13.86
N GLU A 50 15.50 -19.30 13.39
CA GLU A 50 15.64 -19.69 11.98
C GLU A 50 14.39 -19.47 11.10
N ASP A 51 13.29 -18.93 11.61
CA ASP A 51 11.99 -18.91 10.88
C ASP A 51 11.44 -17.53 10.50
N SER A 52 12.08 -16.42 10.84
CA SER A 52 11.50 -15.08 10.59
C SER A 52 12.34 -14.18 9.67
N ASN A 53 13.42 -14.69 9.07
CA ASN A 53 14.41 -13.83 8.42
C ASN A 53 13.97 -13.33 7.03
N ASP A 54 13.22 -14.12 6.28
CA ASP A 54 12.78 -13.73 4.92
C ASP A 54 11.69 -12.63 4.94
N GLU A 55 10.82 -12.61 5.93
CA GLU A 55 9.75 -11.61 6.04
C GLU A 55 10.28 -10.20 6.32
N LYS A 56 11.37 -10.07 7.09
CA LYS A 56 11.99 -8.76 7.39
C LYS A 56 12.55 -8.09 6.13
N TYR A 57 13.10 -8.88 5.22
CA TYR A 57 13.68 -8.38 3.97
C TYR A 57 12.65 -7.99 2.92
N TRP A 58 11.37 -8.30 3.14
CA TRP A 58 10.31 -7.87 2.23
C TRP A 58 10.16 -6.35 2.20
N PHE A 59 10.38 -5.67 3.35
CA PHE A 59 10.18 -4.24 3.53
C PHE A 59 11.35 -3.43 2.98
N THR A 60 11.57 -3.50 1.67
CA THR A 60 12.59 -2.66 1.02
C THR A 60 12.07 -1.25 0.80
N LYS A 61 12.98 -0.27 0.78
CA LYS A 61 12.64 1.12 0.54
C LYS A 61 11.90 1.29 -0.79
N ASP A 62 12.37 0.61 -1.84
CA ASP A 62 11.77 0.73 -3.18
C ASP A 62 10.31 0.25 -3.22
N LYS A 63 9.98 -0.86 -2.54
CA LYS A 63 8.60 -1.34 -2.44
C LYS A 63 7.72 -0.35 -1.69
N ILE A 64 8.23 0.19 -0.58
CA ILE A 64 7.50 1.14 0.26
C ILE A 64 7.28 2.45 -0.48
N ASP A 65 8.30 3.00 -1.12
CA ASP A 65 8.21 4.23 -1.91
C ASP A 65 7.23 4.03 -3.10
N LYS A 66 7.23 2.85 -3.72
CA LYS A 66 6.28 2.51 -4.79
C LYS A 66 4.84 2.46 -4.27
N ILE A 67 4.59 1.80 -3.14
CA ILE A 67 3.26 1.77 -2.48
C ILE A 67 2.81 3.18 -2.13
N ALA A 68 3.68 3.98 -1.51
CA ALA A 68 3.38 5.36 -1.13
C ALA A 68 3.10 6.25 -2.34
N SER A 69 3.85 6.10 -3.43
CA SER A 69 3.64 6.87 -4.66
C SER A 69 2.28 6.59 -5.29
N VAL A 70 1.88 5.31 -5.35
CA VAL A 70 0.56 4.91 -5.87
C VAL A 70 -0.55 5.39 -4.93
N HIS A 71 -0.38 5.23 -3.62
CA HIS A 71 -1.32 5.69 -2.60
C HIS A 71 -1.59 7.19 -2.75
N ASN A 72 -0.53 8.01 -2.74
CA ASN A 72 -0.62 9.47 -2.84
C ASN A 72 -1.24 9.92 -4.16
N TYR A 73 -0.93 9.25 -5.27
CA TYR A 73 -1.56 9.52 -6.55
C TYR A 73 -3.07 9.29 -6.50
N LEU A 74 -3.50 8.15 -5.94
CA LEU A 74 -4.92 7.79 -5.85
C LEU A 74 -5.67 8.72 -4.89
N ASP A 75 -5.08 9.04 -3.74
CA ASP A 75 -5.67 9.94 -2.73
C ASP A 75 -5.83 11.37 -3.27
N GLY A 76 -4.97 11.78 -4.20
CA GLY A 76 -5.07 13.07 -4.91
C GLY A 76 -6.16 13.15 -5.98
N LEU A 77 -6.89 12.06 -6.29
CA LEU A 77 -7.95 12.07 -7.29
C LEU A 77 -9.28 12.53 -6.69
N PRO A 78 -9.93 13.56 -7.23
CA PRO A 78 -11.19 14.09 -6.67
C PRO A 78 -12.38 13.11 -6.73
N GLN A 79 -12.28 12.05 -7.52
CA GLN A 79 -13.28 11.00 -7.61
C GLN A 79 -13.09 9.90 -6.56
N ILE A 80 -11.98 9.92 -5.86
CA ILE A 80 -11.63 8.95 -4.82
C ILE A 80 -11.81 9.63 -3.47
N GLY A 81 -12.57 8.99 -2.59
CA GLY A 81 -12.87 9.58 -1.29
C GLY A 81 -12.02 9.05 -0.15
N LYS A 82 -11.57 7.81 -0.24
CA LYS A 82 -10.74 7.22 0.80
C LYS A 82 -9.81 6.17 0.20
N VAL A 83 -8.53 6.27 0.54
CA VAL A 83 -7.50 5.31 0.16
C VAL A 83 -6.89 4.71 1.43
N LEU A 84 -6.76 3.40 1.47
CA LEU A 84 -6.14 2.64 2.54
C LEU A 84 -5.10 1.69 1.96
N SER A 85 -3.92 1.70 2.53
CA SER A 85 -2.81 0.82 2.14
C SER A 85 -1.81 0.70 3.29
N PHE A 86 -0.77 -0.06 3.08
CA PHE A 86 0.35 -0.11 4.02
C PHE A 86 1.00 1.25 4.27
N SER A 87 0.97 2.17 3.29
CA SER A 87 1.44 3.56 3.48
C SER A 87 0.69 4.26 4.62
N SER A 88 -0.62 4.04 4.76
CA SER A 88 -1.41 4.61 5.88
C SER A 88 -0.92 4.13 7.25
N ILE A 89 -0.44 2.89 7.34
CA ILE A 89 0.11 2.32 8.57
C ILE A 89 1.46 2.96 8.88
N ILE A 90 2.31 3.12 7.87
CA ILE A 90 3.62 3.78 7.99
C ILE A 90 3.45 5.23 8.44
N ASP A 91 2.48 5.96 7.93
CA ASP A 91 2.20 7.33 8.31
C ASP A 91 1.85 7.44 9.80
N VAL A 92 1.00 6.54 10.29
CA VAL A 92 0.65 6.46 11.72
C VAL A 92 1.89 6.10 12.56
N ALA A 93 2.67 5.10 12.13
CA ALA A 93 3.88 4.70 12.83
C ALA A 93 4.93 5.83 12.86
N THR A 94 5.07 6.60 11.77
CA THR A 94 5.93 7.77 11.69
C THR A 94 5.47 8.88 12.67
N GLN A 95 4.17 9.14 12.76
CA GLN A 95 3.62 10.09 13.74
C GLN A 95 3.92 9.66 15.17
N LEU A 96 3.77 8.38 15.48
CA LEU A 96 4.10 7.83 16.81
C LEU A 96 5.60 7.89 17.09
N ASN A 97 6.45 7.84 16.08
CA ASN A 97 7.91 8.00 16.16
C ASN A 97 8.37 9.47 16.12
N ASN A 98 7.57 10.39 16.66
CA ASN A 98 7.86 11.84 16.69
C ASN A 98 8.11 12.46 15.30
N ASN A 99 7.37 12.01 14.29
CA ASN A 99 7.49 12.41 12.88
C ASN A 99 8.87 12.08 12.26
N LYS A 100 9.59 11.12 12.81
CA LYS A 100 10.81 10.60 12.18
C LYS A 100 10.43 9.44 11.27
N PRO A 101 10.81 9.49 9.99
CA PRO A 101 10.55 8.39 9.07
C PRO A 101 11.26 7.12 9.56
N LEU A 102 10.57 6.00 9.41
CA LEU A 102 11.14 4.69 9.73
C LEU A 102 12.04 4.22 8.57
N GLY A 103 13.26 3.81 8.90
CA GLY A 103 14.14 3.16 7.93
C GLY A 103 13.69 1.74 7.60
N THR A 104 14.22 1.18 6.53
CA THR A 104 13.91 -0.19 6.08
C THR A 104 14.19 -1.23 7.17
N LEU A 105 15.32 -1.12 7.83
CA LEU A 105 15.69 -2.00 8.94
C LEU A 105 14.74 -1.84 10.13
N GLU A 106 14.40 -0.60 10.49
CA GLU A 106 13.48 -0.31 11.59
C GLU A 106 12.08 -0.88 11.32
N MET A 107 11.62 -0.85 10.07
CA MET A 107 10.35 -1.45 9.66
C MET A 107 10.38 -2.97 9.75
N GLY A 108 11.45 -3.61 9.29
CA GLY A 108 11.63 -5.06 9.44
C GLY A 108 11.63 -5.50 10.90
N VAL A 109 12.36 -4.78 11.76
CA VAL A 109 12.37 -5.03 13.20
C VAL A 109 11.00 -4.76 13.84
N LEU A 110 10.33 -3.69 13.45
CA LEU A 110 8.98 -3.39 13.94
C LEU A 110 8.02 -4.51 13.56
N TYR A 111 8.02 -4.95 12.30
CA TYR A 111 7.19 -6.04 11.83
C TYR A 111 7.41 -7.32 12.62
N SER A 112 8.66 -7.69 12.92
CA SER A 112 8.98 -8.90 13.70
C SER A 112 8.53 -8.84 15.16
N LYS A 113 8.39 -7.62 15.73
CA LYS A 113 7.96 -7.41 17.12
C LYS A 113 6.45 -7.23 17.28
N ILE A 114 5.72 -7.02 16.20
CA ILE A 114 4.26 -6.89 16.23
C ILE A 114 3.65 -8.26 16.55
N PRO A 115 2.74 -8.37 17.55
CA PRO A 115 2.02 -9.60 17.81
C PRO A 115 1.25 -10.11 16.58
N GLU A 116 1.20 -11.42 16.38
CA GLU A 116 0.57 -12.06 15.21
C GLU A 116 -0.88 -11.62 15.01
N SER A 117 -1.64 -11.48 16.10
CA SER A 117 -3.02 -10.99 16.04
C SER A 117 -3.15 -9.60 15.41
N ILE A 118 -2.16 -8.73 15.66
CA ILE A 118 -2.15 -7.37 15.10
C ILE A 118 -1.68 -7.40 13.63
N LYS A 119 -0.70 -8.25 13.28
CA LYS A 119 -0.30 -8.44 11.89
C LYS A 119 -1.49 -8.83 11.04
N THR A 120 -2.21 -9.87 11.45
CA THR A 120 -3.38 -10.41 10.73
C THR A 120 -4.50 -9.38 10.54
N GLU A 121 -4.72 -8.50 11.53
CA GLU A 121 -5.80 -7.51 11.44
C GLU A 121 -5.40 -6.24 10.67
N ILE A 122 -4.14 -5.81 10.76
CA ILE A 122 -3.71 -4.49 10.30
C ILE A 122 -2.81 -4.56 9.06
N ILE A 123 -1.93 -5.55 8.98
CA ILE A 123 -0.90 -5.63 7.91
C ILE A 123 -1.33 -6.57 6.78
N ASP A 124 -1.73 -7.79 7.10
CA ASP A 124 -2.07 -8.82 6.11
C ASP A 124 -3.19 -8.42 5.14
N PRO A 125 -4.16 -7.56 5.50
CA PRO A 125 -5.12 -7.04 4.54
C PRO A 125 -4.48 -6.24 3.39
N TYR A 126 -3.28 -5.69 3.61
CA TYR A 126 -2.60 -4.80 2.64
C TYR A 126 -1.31 -5.36 2.06
N ILE A 127 -0.73 -6.40 2.67
CA ILE A 127 0.53 -7.01 2.23
C ILE A 127 0.41 -8.51 2.24
N SER A 128 0.83 -9.14 1.15
CA SER A 128 1.06 -10.58 1.07
C SER A 128 2.53 -10.82 0.78
N ILE A 129 3.29 -11.18 1.81
CA ILE A 129 4.72 -11.48 1.68
C ILE A 129 4.92 -12.71 0.80
N GLU A 130 4.12 -13.75 1.01
CA GLU A 130 4.16 -15.00 0.25
C GLU A 130 3.98 -14.80 -1.26
N ASN A 131 3.05 -13.91 -1.65
CA ASN A 131 2.75 -13.63 -3.05
C ASN A 131 3.54 -12.44 -3.61
N ASN A 132 4.37 -11.81 -2.79
CA ASN A 132 5.11 -10.59 -3.12
C ASN A 132 4.22 -9.48 -3.67
N GLU A 133 3.06 -9.28 -3.04
CA GLU A 133 2.01 -8.34 -3.46
C GLU A 133 1.68 -7.32 -2.37
N ALA A 134 1.29 -6.11 -2.79
CA ALA A 134 0.68 -5.12 -1.92
C ALA A 134 -0.67 -4.68 -2.47
N ARG A 135 -1.64 -4.49 -1.58
CA ARG A 135 -3.01 -4.09 -1.89
C ARG A 135 -3.27 -2.67 -1.41
N ILE A 136 -3.81 -1.86 -2.31
CA ILE A 136 -4.32 -0.53 -2.02
C ILE A 136 -5.83 -0.57 -2.24
N SER A 137 -6.59 -0.39 -1.17
CA SER A 137 -8.05 -0.37 -1.21
C SER A 137 -8.54 1.08 -1.24
N LEU A 138 -9.45 1.37 -2.14
CA LEU A 138 -10.01 2.72 -2.29
C LEU A 138 -11.51 2.68 -2.56
N ARG A 139 -12.16 3.84 -2.38
CA ARG A 139 -13.58 4.00 -2.64
C ARG A 139 -13.83 5.12 -3.63
N ILE A 140 -14.67 4.86 -4.61
CA ILE A 140 -15.09 5.83 -5.62
C ILE A 140 -16.34 6.54 -5.11
N ILE A 141 -16.35 7.88 -5.22
CA ILE A 141 -17.51 8.73 -4.93
C ILE A 141 -18.43 8.72 -6.14
N ASP A 142 -19.34 7.75 -6.17
CA ASP A 142 -20.24 7.54 -7.30
C ASP A 142 -21.29 8.64 -7.50
N SER A 143 -21.59 9.40 -6.46
CA SER A 143 -22.56 10.50 -6.50
C SER A 143 -22.07 11.74 -7.24
N GLN A 144 -20.80 11.77 -7.68
CA GLN A 144 -20.27 12.89 -8.47
C GLN A 144 -20.96 13.01 -9.82
N GLU A 145 -21.37 14.24 -10.14
CA GLU A 145 -21.96 14.55 -11.43
C GLU A 145 -20.96 14.27 -12.57
N ASN A 146 -21.43 13.57 -13.60
CA ASN A 146 -20.66 13.19 -14.80
C ASN A 146 -19.52 12.17 -14.56
N LEU A 147 -19.48 11.49 -13.41
CA LEU A 147 -18.52 10.40 -13.21
C LEU A 147 -18.83 9.24 -14.17
N ARG A 148 -17.85 8.88 -14.99
CA ARG A 148 -17.86 7.65 -15.79
C ARG A 148 -16.78 6.72 -15.23
N ARG A 149 -17.21 5.65 -14.58
CA ARG A 149 -16.29 4.70 -13.93
C ARG A 149 -15.22 4.15 -14.89
N ASN A 150 -15.63 3.81 -16.11
CA ASN A 150 -14.69 3.30 -17.12
C ASN A 150 -13.62 4.34 -17.47
N ASP A 151 -13.99 5.61 -17.58
CA ASP A 151 -13.04 6.68 -17.88
C ASP A 151 -12.07 6.87 -16.72
N LEU A 152 -12.55 6.79 -15.47
CA LEU A 152 -11.72 6.84 -14.28
C LEU A 152 -10.75 5.66 -14.22
N ILE A 153 -11.22 4.43 -14.43
CA ILE A 153 -10.39 3.22 -14.45
C ILE A 153 -9.32 3.32 -15.55
N ASN A 154 -9.71 3.75 -16.75
CA ASN A 154 -8.77 3.94 -17.86
C ASN A 154 -7.73 5.02 -17.54
N LYS A 155 -8.15 6.11 -16.90
CA LYS A 155 -7.25 7.17 -16.45
C LYS A 155 -6.27 6.65 -15.41
N ILE A 156 -6.73 5.91 -14.41
CA ILE A 156 -5.87 5.31 -13.39
C ILE A 156 -4.85 4.38 -14.05
N ASN A 157 -5.30 3.48 -14.93
CA ASN A 157 -4.40 2.58 -15.67
C ASN A 157 -3.33 3.36 -16.46
N PHE A 158 -3.75 4.40 -17.18
CA PHE A 158 -2.84 5.23 -17.97
C PHE A 158 -1.82 5.96 -17.06
N ASP A 159 -2.29 6.56 -15.97
CA ASP A 159 -1.46 7.35 -15.07
C ASP A 159 -0.48 6.47 -14.27
N LEU A 160 -0.88 5.27 -13.84
CA LEU A 160 0.01 4.32 -13.17
C LEU A 160 1.18 3.91 -14.08
N LYS A 161 0.91 3.72 -15.38
CA LYS A 161 1.96 3.40 -16.36
C LYS A 161 2.85 4.59 -16.68
N ASN A 162 2.26 5.75 -16.94
CA ASN A 162 3.00 6.87 -17.54
C ASN A 162 3.52 7.88 -16.52
N LYS A 163 2.89 8.03 -15.35
CA LYS A 163 3.32 8.96 -14.30
C LYS A 163 4.09 8.26 -13.19
N ILE A 164 3.65 7.07 -12.79
CA ILE A 164 4.31 6.28 -11.74
C ILE A 164 5.38 5.37 -12.33
N GLY A 165 5.26 4.99 -13.61
CA GLY A 165 6.24 4.17 -14.30
C GLY A 165 6.08 2.67 -14.06
N LEU A 166 4.86 2.20 -13.73
CA LEU A 166 4.57 0.78 -13.55
C LEU A 166 4.34 0.07 -14.86
N ASN A 167 4.86 -1.13 -15.01
CA ASN A 167 4.57 -2.01 -16.13
C ASN A 167 3.19 -2.68 -15.95
N GLU A 168 2.62 -3.20 -17.05
CA GLU A 168 1.29 -3.87 -17.01
C GLU A 168 1.24 -5.08 -16.08
N GLU A 169 2.36 -5.76 -15.89
CA GLU A 169 2.48 -6.93 -15.04
C GLU A 169 2.67 -6.60 -13.56
N GLU A 170 3.08 -5.36 -13.25
CA GLU A 170 3.36 -4.90 -11.88
C GLU A 170 2.11 -4.43 -11.14
N PHE A 171 0.97 -4.28 -11.80
CA PHE A 171 -0.26 -3.91 -11.11
C PHE A 171 -1.51 -4.48 -11.77
N LYS A 172 -2.57 -4.61 -10.96
CA LYS A 172 -3.90 -5.02 -11.39
C LYS A 172 -4.95 -4.18 -10.69
N LEU A 173 -5.97 -3.74 -11.44
CA LEU A 173 -7.19 -3.16 -10.90
C LEU A 173 -8.26 -4.25 -10.73
N ALA A 174 -8.92 -4.31 -9.57
CA ALA A 174 -9.92 -5.30 -9.22
C ALA A 174 -11.16 -4.65 -8.58
#